data_50544489ba16ef8ff4bb5fed2429ba69
#
_entry.id   50544489ba16ef8ff4bb5fed2429ba69
#
_cell.length_a   1.000
_cell.length_b   1.000
_cell.length_c   1.000
_cell.angle_alpha   90.00
_cell.angle_beta   90.00
_cell.angle_gamma   90.00
#
_symmetry.space_group_name_H-M   'P 1'
#
loop_
_entity.id
_entity.type
_entity.pdbx_description
1 polymer ?
#
loop_
_entity_poly.entity_id
_entity_poly.type
_entity_poly.pdbx_seq_one_letter_code
_entity_poly.pdbx_strand_id
1 'polypeptide(L)'
;MLVKVDPGSTEPLFAQIAAQVRSAIGGGRLAPGDRLPPARELAEALGVNMHTVLRAYGDLRDEGLVDMRRRRGVIVRASGDTRARLLELARELKAEAARQGLSKVDLRRLIEEGS
;
A
#
# COMPACT_ATOMS: atom_id res chain seq x y z
N MET A 1 0.22 -16.56 -3.79
CA MET A 1 -0.76 -15.66 -3.12
C MET A 1 -2.14 -15.96 -3.65
N LEU A 2 -3.11 -16.09 -2.77
CA LEU A 2 -4.49 -16.33 -3.16
C LEU A 2 -5.31 -15.05 -2.89
N VAL A 3 -5.81 -14.46 -3.97
CA VAL A 3 -6.69 -13.29 -3.90
C VAL A 3 -8.10 -13.71 -4.31
N LYS A 4 -9.07 -13.31 -3.51
CA LYS A 4 -10.49 -13.54 -3.80
C LYS A 4 -11.25 -12.23 -3.79
N VAL A 5 -12.16 -12.06 -4.73
CA VAL A 5 -13.02 -10.87 -4.79
C VAL A 5 -14.48 -11.27 -4.62
N ASP A 6 -15.23 -10.38 -3.99
CA ASP A 6 -16.66 -10.52 -3.80
C ASP A 6 -17.38 -9.38 -4.54
N PRO A 7 -17.93 -9.65 -5.74
CA PRO A 7 -18.64 -8.61 -6.51
C PRO A 7 -19.90 -8.10 -5.80
N GLY A 8 -20.46 -8.89 -4.88
CA GLY A 8 -21.65 -8.51 -4.10
C GLY A 8 -21.35 -7.59 -2.92
N SER A 9 -20.07 -7.38 -2.58
CA SER A 9 -19.69 -6.49 -1.51
C SER A 9 -19.87 -5.03 -1.90
N THR A 10 -20.12 -4.16 -0.91
CA THR A 10 -20.15 -2.71 -1.11
C THR A 10 -18.76 -2.12 -1.32
N GLU A 11 -17.71 -2.87 -0.94
CA GLU A 11 -16.34 -2.43 -1.15
C GLU A 11 -15.92 -2.59 -2.61
N PRO A 12 -15.35 -1.55 -3.25
CA PRO A 12 -14.90 -1.67 -4.64
C PRO A 12 -13.88 -2.79 -4.84
N LEU A 13 -13.91 -3.42 -6.01
CA LEU A 13 -13.02 -4.55 -6.31
C LEU A 13 -11.54 -4.19 -6.17
N PHE A 14 -11.12 -3.00 -6.61
CA PHE A 14 -9.72 -2.59 -6.46
C PHE A 14 -9.30 -2.50 -5.00
N ALA A 15 -10.21 -2.03 -4.13
CA ALA A 15 -9.94 -1.93 -2.69
C ALA A 15 -9.83 -3.31 -2.05
N GLN A 16 -10.65 -4.26 -2.47
CA GLN A 16 -10.56 -5.64 -2.00
C GLN A 16 -9.22 -6.28 -2.38
N ILE A 17 -8.77 -6.09 -3.60
CA ILE A 17 -7.49 -6.61 -4.09
C ILE A 17 -6.33 -5.99 -3.29
N ALA A 18 -6.34 -4.67 -3.16
CA ALA A 18 -5.29 -3.96 -2.42
C ALA A 18 -5.23 -4.40 -0.95
N ALA A 19 -6.38 -4.54 -0.29
CA ALA A 19 -6.45 -4.96 1.10
C ALA A 19 -5.85 -6.37 1.31
N GLN A 20 -6.13 -7.29 0.41
CA GLN A 20 -5.61 -8.66 0.52
C GLN A 20 -4.10 -8.72 0.30
N VAL A 21 -3.58 -7.98 -0.68
CA VAL A 21 -2.14 -7.88 -0.92
C VAL A 21 -1.45 -7.22 0.26
N ARG A 22 -2.01 -6.13 0.76
CA ARG A 22 -1.49 -5.42 1.95
C ARG A 22 -1.39 -6.35 3.15
N SER A 23 -2.45 -7.11 3.39
CA SER A 23 -2.50 -8.10 4.47
C SER A 23 -1.45 -9.20 4.29
N ALA A 24 -1.25 -9.69 3.07
CA ALA A 24 -0.25 -10.71 2.76
C ALA A 24 1.18 -10.21 3.02
N ILE A 25 1.46 -8.96 2.67
CA ILE A 25 2.75 -8.32 2.93
C ILE A 25 2.95 -8.14 4.44
N GLY A 26 1.96 -7.60 5.13
CA GLY A 26 2.03 -7.37 6.57
C GLY A 26 2.15 -8.66 7.38
N GLY A 27 1.53 -9.73 6.92
CA GLY A 27 1.57 -11.05 7.56
C GLY A 27 2.77 -11.90 7.17
N GLY A 28 3.66 -11.40 6.32
CA GLY A 28 4.85 -12.16 5.89
C GLY A 28 4.59 -13.23 4.83
N ARG A 29 3.37 -13.35 4.32
CA ARG A 29 3.06 -14.31 3.24
C ARG A 29 3.65 -13.87 1.90
N LEU A 30 3.85 -12.57 1.72
CA LEU A 30 4.62 -12.00 0.63
C LEU A 30 5.86 -11.37 1.24
N ALA A 31 7.02 -11.87 0.86
CA ALA A 31 8.31 -11.40 1.38
C ALA A 31 8.88 -10.29 0.47
N PRO A 32 9.75 -9.43 1.02
CA PRO A 32 10.47 -8.46 0.20
C PRO A 32 11.18 -9.14 -0.97
N GLY A 33 11.04 -8.57 -2.16
CA GLY A 33 11.59 -9.13 -3.38
C GLY A 33 10.66 -10.07 -4.14
N ASP A 34 9.57 -10.51 -3.52
CA ASP A 34 8.58 -11.34 -4.20
C ASP A 34 7.88 -10.53 -5.29
N ARG A 35 7.59 -11.20 -6.41
CA ARG A 35 6.81 -10.62 -7.49
C ARG A 35 5.33 -10.87 -7.28
N LEU A 36 4.54 -9.83 -7.56
CA LEU A 36 3.10 -9.99 -7.71
C LEU A 36 2.80 -10.47 -9.14
N PRO A 37 1.69 -11.18 -9.36
CA PRO A 37 1.30 -11.55 -10.72
C PRO A 37 1.16 -10.32 -11.60
N PRO A 38 1.48 -10.40 -12.90
CA PRO A 38 1.18 -9.32 -13.83
C PRO A 38 -0.31 -8.97 -13.78
N ALA A 39 -0.63 -7.69 -13.92
CA ALA A 39 -2.01 -7.22 -13.77
C ALA A 39 -2.99 -7.96 -14.69
N ARG A 40 -2.59 -8.22 -15.93
CA ARG A 40 -3.42 -8.96 -16.89
C ARG A 40 -3.71 -10.38 -16.39
N GLU A 41 -2.69 -11.07 -15.90
CA GLU A 41 -2.83 -12.44 -15.40
C GLU A 41 -3.74 -12.51 -14.19
N LEU A 42 -3.58 -11.60 -13.23
CA LEU A 42 -4.43 -11.55 -12.06
C LEU A 42 -5.87 -11.19 -12.44
N ALA A 43 -6.05 -10.24 -13.37
CA ALA A 43 -7.36 -9.85 -13.86
C ALA A 43 -8.10 -11.03 -14.49
N GLU A 44 -7.41 -11.82 -15.31
CA GLU A 44 -7.98 -13.03 -15.94
C GLU A 44 -8.35 -14.07 -14.87
N ALA A 45 -7.48 -14.30 -13.89
CA ALA A 45 -7.72 -15.26 -12.83
C ALA A 45 -8.92 -14.87 -11.96
N LEU A 46 -9.14 -13.57 -11.72
CA LEU A 46 -10.23 -13.08 -10.89
C LEU A 46 -11.51 -12.75 -11.68
N GLY A 47 -11.44 -12.73 -12.99
CA GLY A 47 -12.57 -12.33 -13.83
C GLY A 47 -12.92 -10.85 -13.70
N VAL A 48 -11.92 -10.00 -13.51
CA VAL A 48 -12.09 -8.54 -13.38
C VAL A 48 -11.34 -7.80 -14.48
N ASN A 49 -11.60 -6.50 -14.59
CA ASN A 49 -10.92 -5.65 -15.55
C ASN A 49 -9.46 -5.45 -15.12
N MET A 50 -8.54 -5.48 -16.09
CA MET A 50 -7.11 -5.23 -15.84
C MET A 50 -6.86 -3.88 -15.17
N HIS A 51 -7.61 -2.83 -15.54
CA HIS A 51 -7.49 -1.52 -14.91
C HIS A 51 -7.84 -1.53 -13.43
N THR A 52 -8.73 -2.42 -13.00
CA THR A 52 -9.06 -2.62 -11.58
C THR A 52 -7.83 -3.12 -10.82
N VAL A 53 -7.11 -4.09 -11.39
CA VAL A 53 -5.89 -4.61 -10.80
C VAL A 53 -4.78 -3.55 -10.79
N LEU A 54 -4.62 -2.83 -11.91
CA LEU A 54 -3.62 -1.75 -12.00
C LEU A 54 -3.87 -0.66 -10.96
N ARG A 55 -5.13 -0.31 -10.72
CA ARG A 55 -5.48 0.66 -9.67
C ARG A 55 -5.10 0.15 -8.29
N ALA A 56 -5.38 -1.12 -8.00
CA ALA A 56 -4.98 -1.73 -6.73
C ALA A 56 -3.47 -1.70 -6.53
N TYR A 57 -2.72 -2.07 -7.56
CA TYR A 57 -1.26 -2.05 -7.52
C TYR A 57 -0.71 -0.62 -7.39
N GLY A 58 -1.35 0.34 -8.06
CA GLY A 58 -0.99 1.75 -7.95
C GLY A 58 -1.16 2.28 -6.54
N ASP A 59 -2.24 1.91 -5.87
CA ASP A 59 -2.48 2.29 -4.47
C ASP A 59 -1.40 1.71 -3.55
N LEU A 60 -1.02 0.45 -3.75
CA LEU A 60 0.05 -0.19 -2.97
C LEU A 60 1.41 0.46 -3.21
N ARG A 61 1.68 0.87 -4.46
CA ARG A 61 2.90 1.62 -4.80
C ARG A 61 2.92 2.95 -4.07
N ASP A 62 1.81 3.67 -4.07
CA ASP A 62 1.69 4.98 -3.41
C ASP A 62 1.85 4.87 -1.90
N GLU A 63 1.47 3.72 -1.32
CA GLU A 63 1.70 3.41 0.09
C GLU A 63 3.15 2.98 0.38
N GLY A 64 3.97 2.77 -0.64
CA GLY A 64 5.36 2.35 -0.49
C GLY A 64 5.54 0.86 -0.24
N LEU A 65 4.52 0.05 -0.48
CA LEU A 65 4.57 -1.40 -0.23
C LEU A 65 5.14 -2.18 -1.40
N VAL A 66 5.02 -1.66 -2.62
CA VAL A 66 5.52 -2.31 -3.83
C VAL A 66 6.18 -1.29 -4.74
N ASP A 67 7.06 -1.77 -5.62
CA ASP A 67 7.62 -1.02 -6.73
C ASP A 67 7.01 -1.55 -8.03
N MET A 68 6.63 -0.66 -8.92
CA MET A 68 6.15 -1.01 -10.26
C MET A 68 7.26 -0.68 -11.26
N ARG A 69 7.87 -1.71 -11.82
CA ARG A 69 9.00 -1.56 -12.75
C ARG A 69 8.62 -2.11 -14.12
N ARG A 70 8.95 -1.37 -15.16
CA ARG A 70 8.57 -1.69 -16.54
C ARG A 70 8.91 -3.11 -16.99
N ARG A 71 10.09 -3.60 -16.65
CA ARG A 71 10.57 -4.91 -17.11
C ARG A 71 10.54 -5.99 -16.05
N ARG A 72 10.49 -5.59 -14.78
CA ARG A 72 10.53 -6.52 -13.65
C ARG A 72 9.17 -6.77 -13.03
N GLY A 73 8.16 -6.00 -13.44
CA GLY A 73 6.81 -6.11 -12.91
C GLY A 73 6.65 -5.44 -11.57
N VAL A 74 5.73 -5.96 -10.78
CA VAL A 74 5.41 -5.42 -9.45
C VAL A 74 6.11 -6.26 -8.39
N ILE A 75 6.95 -5.61 -7.59
CA ILE A 75 7.83 -6.28 -6.62
C ILE A 75 7.57 -5.72 -5.24
N VAL A 76 7.45 -6.61 -4.25
CA VAL A 76 7.29 -6.23 -2.85
C VAL A 76 8.57 -5.55 -2.34
N ARG A 77 8.41 -4.38 -1.74
CA ARG A 77 9.53 -3.62 -1.17
C ARG A 77 9.96 -4.21 0.16
N ALA A 78 11.23 -4.00 0.52
CA ALA A 78 11.75 -4.42 1.81
C ALA A 78 11.04 -3.68 2.94
N SER A 79 10.64 -4.40 3.99
CA SER A 79 9.95 -3.83 5.14
C SER A 79 10.78 -2.74 5.85
N GLY A 80 12.11 -2.87 5.82
CA GLY A 80 13.01 -1.84 6.34
C GLY A 80 12.88 -0.51 5.61
N ASP A 81 12.62 -0.53 4.30
CA ASP A 81 12.41 0.68 3.51
C ASP A 81 11.12 1.38 3.91
N THR A 82 10.06 0.62 4.20
CA THR A 82 8.79 1.16 4.67
C THR A 82 8.96 1.89 6.00
N ARG A 83 9.66 1.27 6.95
CA ARG A 83 9.95 1.90 8.24
C ARG A 83 10.80 3.15 8.09
N ALA A 84 11.85 3.08 7.27
CA ALA A 84 12.72 4.22 7.01
C ALA A 84 11.93 5.39 6.42
N ARG A 85 11.05 5.12 5.46
CA ARG A 85 10.19 6.14 4.85
C ARG A 85 9.24 6.77 5.87
N LEU A 86 8.63 5.96 6.74
CA LEU A 86 7.76 6.47 7.79
C LEU A 86 8.51 7.35 8.77
N LEU A 87 9.73 6.98 9.12
CA LEU A 87 10.58 7.82 9.99
C LEU A 87 10.95 9.14 9.33
N GLU A 88 11.24 9.15 8.04
CA GLU A 88 11.50 10.39 7.30
C GLU A 88 10.28 11.31 7.32
N LEU A 89 9.09 10.77 7.04
CA LEU A 89 7.85 11.53 7.07
C LEU A 89 7.54 12.07 8.46
N ALA A 90 7.82 11.28 9.50
CA ALA A 90 7.63 11.71 10.88
C ALA A 90 8.56 12.88 11.23
N ARG A 91 9.81 12.85 10.76
CA ARG A 91 10.76 13.96 10.96
C ARG A 91 10.31 15.22 10.26
N GLU A 92 9.82 15.10 9.02
CA GLU A 92 9.28 16.24 8.26
C GLU A 92 8.08 16.85 8.98
N LEU A 93 7.18 16.00 9.46
CA LEU A 93 5.99 16.44 10.19
C LEU A 93 6.36 17.15 11.48
N LYS A 94 7.30 16.62 12.26
CA LYS A 94 7.80 17.27 13.48
C LYS A 94 8.41 18.63 13.21
N ALA A 95 9.22 18.73 12.15
CA ALA A 95 9.86 19.99 11.77
C ALA A 95 8.82 21.05 11.41
N GLU A 96 7.80 20.67 10.62
CA GLU A 96 6.73 21.58 10.24
C GLU A 96 5.90 22.02 11.46
N ALA A 97 5.57 21.09 12.34
CA ALA A 97 4.85 21.39 13.59
C ALA A 97 5.63 22.37 14.45
N ALA A 98 6.94 22.18 14.57
CA ALA A 98 7.81 23.09 15.33
C ALA A 98 7.82 24.50 14.72
N ARG A 99 7.85 24.61 13.39
CA ARG A 99 7.78 25.92 12.71
C ARG A 99 6.47 26.64 12.99
N GLN A 100 5.39 25.89 13.18
CA GLN A 100 4.07 26.46 13.49
C GLN A 100 3.79 26.60 14.98
N GLY A 101 4.76 26.28 15.83
CA GLY A 101 4.63 26.40 17.27
C GLY A 101 3.78 25.33 17.92
N LEU A 102 3.54 24.21 17.26
CA LEU A 102 2.76 23.11 17.81
C LEU A 102 3.60 22.25 18.76
N SER A 103 3.00 21.86 19.88
CA SER A 103 3.62 20.93 20.82
C SER A 103 3.49 19.48 20.34
N LYS A 104 4.20 18.57 21.02
CA LYS A 104 4.08 17.13 20.75
C LYS A 104 2.65 16.63 21.00
N VAL A 105 1.97 17.18 21.99
CA VAL A 105 0.58 16.80 22.30
C VAL A 105 -0.35 17.24 21.16
N ASP A 106 -0.17 18.47 20.67
CA ASP A 106 -0.96 18.99 19.56
C ASP A 106 -0.75 18.16 18.30
N LEU A 107 0.49 17.79 18.02
CA LEU A 107 0.84 16.96 16.88
C LEU A 107 0.19 15.58 16.96
N ARG A 108 0.22 14.97 18.13
CA ARG A 108 -0.41 13.67 18.38
C ARG A 108 -1.91 13.71 18.13
N ARG A 109 -2.58 14.77 18.59
CA ARG A 109 -4.01 14.98 18.34
C ARG A 109 -4.31 15.10 16.86
N LEU A 110 -3.48 15.86 16.14
CA LEU A 110 -3.65 16.06 14.70
C LEU A 110 -3.57 14.74 13.94
N ILE A 111 -2.65 13.87 14.30
CA ILE A 111 -2.50 12.54 13.71
C ILE A 111 -3.74 11.69 13.98
N GLU A 112 -4.25 11.71 15.20
CA GLU A 112 -5.45 10.96 15.58
C GLU A 112 -6.70 11.47 14.85
N GLU A 113 -6.83 12.79 14.67
CA GLU A 113 -7.93 13.39 13.92
C GLU A 113 -7.92 13.00 12.44
N GLY A 114 -6.73 12.77 11.88
CA GLY A 114 -6.56 12.40 10.50
C GLY A 114 -6.92 10.94 10.15
N SER A 115 -7.22 10.14 11.16
CA SER A 115 -7.53 8.72 10.95
C SER A 115 -9.01 8.44 10.67
#